data_ee4ee28a4344a8abde439ec88ebd10c2
#
_entry.id   ee4ee28a4344a8abde439ec88ebd10c2
#
_cell.length_a   1.000
_cell.length_b   1.000
_cell.length_c   1.000
_cell.angle_alpha   90.00
_cell.angle_beta   90.00
_cell.angle_gamma   90.00
#
_symmetry.space_group_name_H-M   'P 1'
#
loop_
_entity.id
_entity.type
_entity.pdbx_description
1 polymer ?
#
loop_
_entity_poly.entity_id
_entity_poly.type
_entity_poly.pdbx_seq_one_letter_code
_entity_poly.pdbx_strand_id
1 'polypeptide(L)'
;MRTPLIVLLFLLNSMLVWGGGPFFNVLDYGAKNDGSARATAGINAAIQAAKAAGGGTVYIPAGKYVTGPIELVSNLILYIDAGATLQFPAEHLSFTKGRHQGIECLTAVPLIGGHDLENVTITGRGTITTNNADWMKIMGRSQGSAAGPNWAHLLESLEHKTPATEEEYLKAAPELRPPFIQAMNSKNILIEGIHIIGSAMWPIHLLYSENAVVRDVIVETYPGVHTGGIYVDSSKDIRISDCFIETGDDGIVLKSGKDADGLRVNRPTENVSITNCTIRRAHGAITLGSETAGGIRNIVVSNITCQGTQIGIRIKSRRGRGGFIEDVRFSNLTMEEVGQAINITNYYQMEGETKTPEEPVSNRTPIFRNIAISNITIHNARVAIYVEGLPEMPISGLRISDVAAVCKIGLKASNTTAMELHHVQLNAETGPTFMVRNSKDLELDGVSTRKPVADEPVIRLDACLDAIIRNSRAYEGTGTFLSIGNGELKSIAMEGNVLGHAKQASIEETKEFWKNSEPATEGE
;
A
#
# COMPACT_ATOMS: atom_id res chain seq x y z
N MET A 1 -48.82 -75.23 18.35
CA MET A 1 -47.52 -74.89 17.69
C MET A 1 -47.49 -73.39 17.54
N ARG A 2 -46.68 -72.70 18.36
CA ARG A 2 -46.50 -71.25 18.31
C ARG A 2 -45.03 -70.96 17.85
N THR A 3 -44.90 -70.39 16.67
CA THR A 3 -43.59 -69.97 16.08
C THR A 3 -43.19 -68.66 16.70
N PRO A 4 -41.95 -68.49 17.20
CA PRO A 4 -41.48 -67.21 17.65
C PRO A 4 -40.94 -66.34 16.47
N LEU A 5 -41.46 -65.14 16.41
CA LEU A 5 -41.02 -64.06 15.49
C LEU A 5 -39.71 -63.48 16.01
N ILE A 6 -38.61 -63.73 15.30
CA ILE A 6 -37.31 -63.11 15.57
C ILE A 6 -37.32 -61.70 14.95
N VAL A 7 -37.38 -60.67 15.80
CA VAL A 7 -37.22 -59.28 15.39
C VAL A 7 -35.73 -58.98 15.37
N LEU A 8 -35.17 -58.85 14.17
CA LEU A 8 -33.77 -58.41 13.94
C LEU A 8 -33.72 -56.89 14.06
N LEU A 9 -33.26 -56.38 15.20
CA LEU A 9 -33.00 -54.94 15.39
C LEU A 9 -31.72 -54.59 14.63
N PHE A 10 -31.84 -53.95 13.45
CA PHE A 10 -30.76 -53.21 12.83
C PHE A 10 -30.54 -51.91 13.61
N LEU A 11 -29.53 -51.87 14.45
CA LEU A 11 -28.98 -50.63 14.97
C LEU A 11 -28.28 -49.89 13.83
N LEU A 12 -29.03 -49.00 13.15
CA LEU A 12 -28.42 -47.95 12.33
C LEU A 12 -27.71 -46.98 13.31
N ASN A 13 -26.39 -47.14 13.45
CA ASN A 13 -25.57 -46.07 13.96
C ASN A 13 -25.63 -44.93 12.95
N SER A 14 -26.56 -44.00 13.11
CA SER A 14 -26.49 -42.68 12.49
C SER A 14 -25.31 -41.95 13.12
N MET A 15 -24.12 -42.12 12.57
CA MET A 15 -23.06 -41.13 12.75
C MET A 15 -23.62 -39.82 12.24
N LEU A 16 -24.01 -38.93 13.14
CA LEU A 16 -24.13 -37.51 12.87
C LEU A 16 -22.76 -37.07 12.40
N VAL A 17 -22.56 -37.07 11.09
CA VAL A 17 -21.44 -36.38 10.47
C VAL A 17 -21.70 -34.90 10.72
N TRP A 18 -21.15 -34.41 11.81
CA TRP A 18 -20.95 -32.97 11.93
C TRP A 18 -20.09 -32.58 10.73
N GLY A 19 -20.60 -31.64 9.91
CA GLY A 19 -20.00 -31.22 8.64
C GLY A 19 -18.70 -30.44 8.78
N GLY A 20 -17.72 -30.99 9.50
CA GLY A 20 -16.34 -30.56 9.49
C GLY A 20 -15.57 -31.48 8.56
N GLY A 21 -14.84 -30.94 7.58
CA GLY A 21 -13.93 -31.72 6.74
C GLY A 21 -12.88 -32.47 7.56
N PRO A 22 -12.02 -33.30 6.92
CA PRO A 22 -10.97 -34.04 7.61
C PRO A 22 -10.07 -33.12 8.45
N PHE A 23 -9.69 -33.59 9.64
CA PHE A 23 -8.92 -32.82 10.62
C PHE A 23 -7.56 -33.49 10.88
N PHE A 24 -6.48 -32.72 10.74
CA PHE A 24 -5.10 -33.20 10.79
C PHE A 24 -4.32 -32.40 11.84
N ASN A 25 -4.13 -32.96 13.03
CA ASN A 25 -3.31 -32.35 14.07
C ASN A 25 -1.84 -32.58 13.76
N VAL A 26 -1.04 -31.52 13.64
CA VAL A 26 0.39 -31.61 13.28
C VAL A 26 1.22 -32.47 14.26
N LEU A 27 0.76 -32.59 15.51
CA LEU A 27 1.44 -33.44 16.52
C LEU A 27 1.36 -34.92 16.15
N ASP A 28 0.27 -35.36 15.52
CA ASP A 28 0.08 -36.74 15.06
C ASP A 28 1.03 -37.10 13.90
N TYR A 29 1.59 -36.07 13.26
CA TYR A 29 2.58 -36.18 12.18
C TYR A 29 4.00 -35.90 12.64
N GLY A 30 4.24 -35.86 13.95
CA GLY A 30 5.56 -35.76 14.57
C GLY A 30 6.10 -34.34 14.73
N ALA A 31 5.28 -33.29 14.51
CA ALA A 31 5.68 -31.93 14.86
C ALA A 31 5.91 -31.79 16.36
N LYS A 32 6.99 -31.12 16.76
CA LYS A 32 7.28 -30.80 18.15
C LYS A 32 6.80 -29.39 18.47
N ASN A 33 6.05 -29.24 19.57
CA ASN A 33 5.45 -27.98 19.98
C ASN A 33 6.13 -27.31 21.18
N ASP A 34 7.34 -27.78 21.55
CA ASP A 34 8.15 -27.26 22.64
C ASP A 34 9.37 -26.43 22.19
N GLY A 35 9.57 -26.31 20.87
CA GLY A 35 10.72 -25.62 20.28
C GLY A 35 12.02 -26.39 20.30
N SER A 36 12.04 -27.66 20.78
CA SER A 36 13.26 -28.49 20.94
C SER A 36 13.79 -29.00 19.60
N ALA A 37 12.95 -29.11 18.58
CA ALA A 37 13.29 -29.61 17.25
C ALA A 37 12.50 -28.92 16.15
N ARG A 38 12.95 -29.06 14.89
CA ARG A 38 12.25 -28.54 13.71
C ARG A 38 10.92 -29.26 13.51
N ALA A 39 9.84 -28.48 13.43
CA ALA A 39 8.49 -28.96 13.19
C ALA A 39 8.11 -29.04 11.69
N THR A 40 8.97 -28.54 10.78
CA THR A 40 8.67 -28.38 9.35
C THR A 40 8.18 -29.68 8.69
N ALA A 41 8.87 -30.81 8.96
CA ALA A 41 8.50 -32.09 8.35
C ALA A 41 7.11 -32.55 8.81
N GLY A 42 6.79 -32.42 10.11
CA GLY A 42 5.49 -32.80 10.66
C GLY A 42 4.35 -31.92 10.17
N ILE A 43 4.59 -30.59 10.09
CA ILE A 43 3.59 -29.67 9.57
C ILE A 43 3.30 -29.97 8.09
N ASN A 44 4.33 -30.07 7.25
CA ASN A 44 4.16 -30.37 5.83
C ASN A 44 3.58 -31.79 5.60
N ALA A 45 3.90 -32.79 6.43
CA ALA A 45 3.28 -34.11 6.36
C ALA A 45 1.77 -34.07 6.65
N ALA A 46 1.32 -33.29 7.64
CA ALA A 46 -0.10 -33.06 7.89
C ALA A 46 -0.80 -32.37 6.71
N ILE A 47 -0.14 -31.38 6.06
CA ILE A 47 -0.66 -30.69 4.87
C ILE A 47 -0.76 -31.67 3.68
N GLN A 48 0.22 -32.55 3.47
CA GLN A 48 0.18 -33.55 2.41
C GLN A 48 -0.91 -34.61 2.67
N ALA A 49 -1.17 -34.97 3.95
CA ALA A 49 -2.30 -35.83 4.31
C ALA A 49 -3.65 -35.16 4.00
N ALA A 50 -3.79 -33.87 4.30
CA ALA A 50 -4.97 -33.09 3.93
C ALA A 50 -5.16 -33.06 2.40
N LYS A 51 -4.07 -32.81 1.62
CA LYS A 51 -4.10 -32.87 0.16
C LYS A 51 -4.57 -34.21 -0.37
N ALA A 52 -4.05 -35.31 0.20
CA ALA A 52 -4.43 -36.68 -0.21
C ALA A 52 -5.91 -37.00 0.11
N ALA A 53 -6.47 -36.37 1.14
CA ALA A 53 -7.90 -36.48 1.50
C ALA A 53 -8.82 -35.54 0.67
N GLY A 54 -8.28 -34.76 -0.26
CA GLY A 54 -9.04 -33.76 -1.05
C GLY A 54 -9.23 -32.42 -0.38
N GLY A 55 -8.62 -32.19 0.78
CA GLY A 55 -8.71 -30.98 1.59
C GLY A 55 -8.95 -31.27 3.07
N GLY A 56 -9.05 -30.21 3.87
CA GLY A 56 -9.37 -30.32 5.29
C GLY A 56 -8.66 -29.28 6.16
N THR A 57 -8.80 -29.44 7.49
CA THR A 57 -8.18 -28.56 8.47
C THR A 57 -6.88 -29.15 8.99
N VAL A 58 -5.77 -28.47 8.75
CA VAL A 58 -4.48 -28.72 9.43
C VAL A 58 -4.43 -27.85 10.67
N TYR A 59 -4.44 -28.47 11.83
CA TYR A 59 -4.50 -27.83 13.13
C TYR A 59 -3.13 -27.79 13.79
N ILE A 60 -2.69 -26.59 14.16
CA ILE A 60 -1.46 -26.33 14.90
C ILE A 60 -1.86 -25.93 16.32
N PRO A 61 -1.87 -26.86 17.30
CA PRO A 61 -2.26 -26.57 18.67
C PRO A 61 -1.25 -25.65 19.38
N ALA A 62 -1.64 -25.16 20.56
CA ALA A 62 -0.79 -24.32 21.40
C ALA A 62 0.61 -24.92 21.60
N GLY A 63 1.64 -24.05 21.55
CA GLY A 63 3.04 -24.41 21.70
C GLY A 63 3.98 -23.58 20.82
N LYS A 64 5.26 -23.86 20.91
CA LYS A 64 6.31 -23.20 20.12
C LYS A 64 6.85 -24.14 19.05
N TYR A 65 6.71 -23.74 17.80
CA TYR A 65 7.15 -24.49 16.63
C TYR A 65 8.27 -23.75 15.91
N VAL A 66 9.48 -24.29 15.91
CA VAL A 66 10.57 -23.82 15.05
C VAL A 66 10.44 -24.50 13.71
N THR A 67 10.17 -23.73 12.64
CA THR A 67 9.88 -24.30 11.33
C THR A 67 10.62 -23.58 10.21
N GLY A 68 10.85 -24.27 9.09
CA GLY A 68 11.18 -23.71 7.78
C GLY A 68 9.90 -23.50 6.97
N PRO A 69 10.01 -23.37 5.63
CA PRO A 69 8.90 -23.11 4.75
C PRO A 69 7.74 -24.12 4.89
N ILE A 70 6.53 -23.60 4.89
CA ILE A 70 5.26 -24.34 4.91
C ILE A 70 4.61 -24.20 3.53
N GLU A 71 4.50 -25.32 2.81
CA GLU A 71 3.91 -25.37 1.48
C GLU A 71 2.40 -25.60 1.57
N LEU A 72 1.61 -24.60 1.17
CA LEU A 72 0.15 -24.68 1.15
C LEU A 72 -0.34 -25.48 -0.05
N VAL A 73 -1.52 -26.09 0.10
CA VAL A 73 -2.22 -26.83 -0.94
C VAL A 73 -3.65 -26.34 -1.07
N SER A 74 -4.32 -26.58 -2.20
CA SER A 74 -5.72 -26.20 -2.40
C SER A 74 -6.67 -26.92 -1.44
N ASN A 75 -7.81 -26.29 -1.15
CA ASN A 75 -8.87 -26.78 -0.25
C ASN A 75 -8.38 -26.98 1.21
N LEU A 76 -7.46 -26.12 1.68
CA LEU A 76 -6.82 -26.22 2.98
C LEU A 76 -7.30 -25.12 3.93
N ILE A 77 -7.58 -25.49 5.18
CA ILE A 77 -7.64 -24.57 6.31
C ILE A 77 -6.39 -24.82 7.17
N LEU A 78 -5.46 -23.87 7.21
CA LEU A 78 -4.35 -23.85 8.15
C LEU A 78 -4.81 -23.09 9.40
N TYR A 79 -5.15 -23.83 10.48
CA TYR A 79 -5.63 -23.26 11.72
C TYR A 79 -4.48 -23.19 12.73
N ILE A 80 -4.09 -21.97 13.11
CA ILE A 80 -3.01 -21.68 14.07
C ILE A 80 -3.68 -21.25 15.39
N ASP A 81 -3.65 -22.12 16.40
CA ASP A 81 -4.36 -21.91 17.66
C ASP A 81 -3.82 -20.72 18.46
N ALA A 82 -4.64 -20.14 19.34
CA ALA A 82 -4.34 -18.92 20.10
C ALA A 82 -3.03 -18.98 20.90
N GLY A 83 -2.64 -20.16 21.38
CA GLY A 83 -1.36 -20.35 22.10
C GLY A 83 -0.21 -20.83 21.20
N ALA A 84 -0.41 -20.95 19.90
CA ALA A 84 0.62 -21.42 18.97
C ALA A 84 1.52 -20.28 18.49
N THR A 85 2.83 -20.52 18.44
CA THR A 85 3.83 -19.62 17.86
C THR A 85 4.65 -20.36 16.83
N LEU A 86 4.55 -19.98 15.56
CA LEU A 86 5.39 -20.47 14.48
C LEU A 86 6.59 -19.53 14.31
N GLN A 87 7.78 -20.00 14.64
CA GLN A 87 9.03 -19.26 14.54
C GLN A 87 9.82 -19.72 13.32
N PHE A 88 10.13 -18.79 12.41
CA PHE A 88 10.91 -19.02 11.20
C PHE A 88 12.31 -18.43 11.36
N PRO A 89 13.34 -19.22 11.68
CA PRO A 89 14.72 -18.76 11.70
C PRO A 89 15.18 -18.34 10.30
N ALA A 90 16.07 -17.37 10.24
CA ALA A 90 16.69 -17.00 8.97
C ALA A 90 17.62 -18.11 8.49
N GLU A 91 17.45 -18.54 7.25
CA GLU A 91 18.23 -19.60 6.62
C GLU A 91 18.24 -19.44 5.10
N HIS A 92 19.21 -20.09 4.43
CA HIS A 92 19.20 -20.13 2.98
C HIS A 92 18.08 -21.03 2.47
N LEU A 93 17.25 -20.49 1.59
CA LEU A 93 16.08 -21.15 1.03
C LEU A 93 16.32 -21.57 -0.42
N SER A 94 15.53 -22.52 -0.89
CA SER A 94 15.40 -22.79 -2.32
C SER A 94 14.68 -21.65 -3.05
N PHE A 95 14.78 -21.63 -4.36
CA PHE A 95 14.20 -20.60 -5.22
C PHE A 95 13.04 -21.14 -6.03
N THR A 96 12.11 -20.25 -6.32
CA THR A 96 10.94 -20.49 -7.17
C THR A 96 10.71 -19.31 -8.10
N LYS A 97 9.95 -19.52 -9.16
CA LYS A 97 9.46 -18.41 -9.98
C LYS A 97 8.52 -17.54 -9.15
N GLY A 98 8.69 -16.24 -9.24
CA GLY A 98 7.89 -15.27 -8.49
C GLY A 98 8.07 -13.86 -9.03
N ARG A 99 7.78 -12.88 -8.20
CA ARG A 99 8.01 -11.47 -8.48
C ARG A 99 8.64 -10.80 -7.27
N HIS A 100 9.71 -10.05 -7.51
CA HIS A 100 10.36 -9.25 -6.49
C HIS A 100 10.39 -7.78 -6.91
N GLN A 101 9.85 -6.89 -6.06
CA GLN A 101 9.75 -5.46 -6.35
C GLN A 101 9.21 -5.14 -7.75
N GLY A 102 8.17 -5.85 -8.18
CA GLY A 102 7.49 -5.62 -9.45
C GLY A 102 8.12 -6.28 -10.69
N ILE A 103 9.18 -7.07 -10.54
CA ILE A 103 9.90 -7.78 -11.62
C ILE A 103 9.75 -9.29 -11.47
N GLU A 104 9.30 -9.99 -12.51
CA GLU A 104 9.26 -11.46 -12.53
C GLU A 104 10.68 -12.02 -12.57
N CYS A 105 11.01 -12.86 -11.58
CA CYS A 105 12.35 -13.43 -11.42
C CYS A 105 12.32 -14.72 -10.59
N LEU A 106 13.48 -15.29 -10.33
CA LEU A 106 13.63 -16.31 -9.30
C LEU A 106 13.69 -15.61 -7.93
N THR A 107 12.79 -16.00 -7.02
CA THR A 107 12.72 -15.50 -5.65
C THR A 107 12.93 -16.64 -4.66
N ALA A 108 13.31 -16.32 -3.43
CA ALA A 108 13.26 -17.32 -2.37
C ALA A 108 11.81 -17.81 -2.18
N VAL A 109 11.63 -19.10 -1.90
CA VAL A 109 10.31 -19.64 -1.58
C VAL A 109 9.69 -18.90 -0.39
N PRO A 110 8.38 -18.63 -0.37
CA PRO A 110 7.74 -17.99 0.76
C PRO A 110 7.84 -18.84 2.03
N LEU A 111 7.82 -18.19 3.20
CA LEU A 111 7.85 -18.92 4.47
C LEU A 111 6.55 -19.69 4.71
N ILE A 112 5.40 -19.14 4.28
CA ILE A 112 4.11 -19.82 4.21
C ILE A 112 3.50 -19.46 2.85
N GLY A 113 3.27 -20.43 1.97
CA GLY A 113 2.66 -20.07 0.69
C GLY A 113 2.63 -21.18 -0.33
N GLY A 114 2.26 -20.79 -1.55
CA GLY A 114 2.18 -21.70 -2.70
C GLY A 114 1.70 -20.99 -3.96
N HIS A 115 1.70 -21.76 -5.05
CA HIS A 115 1.28 -21.33 -6.37
C HIS A 115 0.00 -22.06 -6.78
N ASP A 116 -0.83 -21.41 -7.59
CA ASP A 116 -2.03 -22.01 -8.19
C ASP A 116 -2.99 -22.61 -7.15
N LEU A 117 -3.10 -21.95 -5.98
CA LEU A 117 -3.93 -22.38 -4.87
C LEU A 117 -5.40 -22.00 -5.12
N GLU A 118 -6.30 -22.84 -4.65
CA GLU A 118 -7.74 -22.58 -4.64
C GLU A 118 -8.35 -22.96 -3.29
N ASN A 119 -9.23 -22.09 -2.75
CA ASN A 119 -9.95 -22.32 -1.50
C ASN A 119 -9.00 -22.55 -0.30
N VAL A 120 -8.13 -21.59 -0.01
CA VAL A 120 -7.18 -21.67 1.10
C VAL A 120 -7.55 -20.67 2.18
N THR A 121 -7.58 -21.13 3.41
CA THR A 121 -7.75 -20.28 4.60
C THR A 121 -6.57 -20.43 5.53
N ILE A 122 -5.99 -19.30 5.96
CA ILE A 122 -5.07 -19.21 7.09
C ILE A 122 -5.79 -18.47 8.19
N THR A 123 -6.05 -19.12 9.33
CA THR A 123 -6.90 -18.56 10.39
C THR A 123 -6.44 -18.98 11.78
N GLY A 124 -7.10 -18.46 12.79
CA GLY A 124 -6.84 -18.71 14.19
C GLY A 124 -6.43 -17.43 14.93
N ARG A 125 -5.81 -17.58 16.11
CA ARG A 125 -5.30 -16.46 16.93
C ARG A 125 -3.84 -16.64 17.27
N GLY A 126 -3.15 -17.52 16.54
CA GLY A 126 -1.74 -17.82 16.77
C GLY A 126 -0.82 -16.74 16.20
N THR A 127 0.43 -16.84 16.58
CA THR A 127 1.51 -15.91 16.18
C THR A 127 2.43 -16.58 15.17
N ILE A 128 2.78 -15.85 14.12
CA ILE A 128 3.87 -16.22 13.21
C ILE A 128 4.98 -15.18 13.32
N THR A 129 6.24 -15.59 13.42
CA THR A 129 7.34 -14.66 13.71
C THR A 129 8.65 -15.03 13.04
N THR A 130 9.42 -14.00 12.70
CA THR A 130 10.81 -14.11 12.26
C THR A 130 11.56 -12.81 12.60
N ASN A 131 12.89 -12.84 12.56
CA ASN A 131 13.72 -11.68 12.85
C ASN A 131 14.31 -11.09 11.56
N ASN A 132 13.91 -9.87 11.22
CA ASN A 132 14.40 -9.17 10.01
C ASN A 132 15.93 -9.00 10.00
N ALA A 133 16.54 -8.67 11.15
CA ALA A 133 17.98 -8.45 11.24
C ALA A 133 18.80 -9.73 10.93
N ASP A 134 18.29 -10.90 11.33
CA ASP A 134 18.94 -12.17 11.02
C ASP A 134 18.89 -12.48 9.51
N TRP A 135 17.78 -12.17 8.85
CA TRP A 135 17.67 -12.26 7.38
C TRP A 135 18.65 -11.33 6.69
N MET A 136 18.76 -10.07 7.14
CA MET A 136 19.73 -9.13 6.58
C MET A 136 21.17 -9.63 6.75
N LYS A 137 21.49 -10.20 7.91
CA LYS A 137 22.81 -10.73 8.21
C LYS A 137 23.22 -11.92 7.34
N ILE A 138 22.34 -12.91 7.13
CA ILE A 138 22.69 -14.07 6.29
C ILE A 138 22.85 -13.71 4.81
N MET A 139 22.25 -12.58 4.37
CA MET A 139 22.41 -12.03 3.02
C MET A 139 23.61 -11.08 2.90
N GLY A 140 24.45 -10.99 3.93
CA GLY A 140 25.62 -10.09 3.92
C GLY A 140 25.29 -8.60 3.90
N ARG A 141 24.10 -8.22 4.37
CA ARG A 141 23.60 -6.83 4.34
C ARG A 141 23.65 -6.20 5.72
N SER A 142 23.99 -4.90 5.77
CA SER A 142 23.75 -4.07 6.95
C SER A 142 22.29 -3.60 7.00
N GLN A 143 21.79 -3.26 8.19
CA GLN A 143 20.51 -2.56 8.31
C GLN A 143 20.58 -1.24 7.52
N GLY A 144 19.60 -1.01 6.64
CA GLY A 144 19.54 0.15 5.74
C GLY A 144 20.00 -0.11 4.30
N SER A 145 20.63 -1.25 3.98
CA SER A 145 20.98 -1.58 2.60
C SER A 145 19.76 -2.03 1.79
N ALA A 146 19.41 -1.25 0.76
CA ALA A 146 18.21 -1.50 -0.04
C ALA A 146 18.32 -2.72 -0.96
N ALA A 147 19.50 -2.97 -1.55
CA ALA A 147 19.70 -4.04 -2.53
C ALA A 147 21.09 -4.70 -2.39
N GLY A 148 21.23 -5.96 -2.79
CA GLY A 148 22.53 -6.57 -3.02
C GLY A 148 23.08 -6.18 -4.39
N PRO A 149 24.41 -6.33 -4.62
CA PRO A 149 25.05 -5.86 -5.84
C PRO A 149 24.54 -6.55 -7.12
N ASN A 150 24.25 -7.86 -7.07
CA ASN A 150 23.72 -8.56 -8.25
C ASN A 150 22.27 -8.16 -8.55
N TRP A 151 21.44 -7.95 -7.52
CA TRP A 151 20.09 -7.43 -7.73
C TRP A 151 20.11 -6.00 -8.26
N ALA A 152 20.98 -5.13 -7.75
CA ALA A 152 21.14 -3.77 -8.25
C ALA A 152 21.57 -3.76 -9.73
N HIS A 153 22.55 -4.58 -10.10
CA HIS A 153 22.99 -4.73 -11.49
C HIS A 153 21.87 -5.27 -12.40
N LEU A 154 21.09 -6.24 -11.92
CA LEU A 154 19.94 -6.76 -12.64
C LEU A 154 18.89 -5.65 -12.90
N LEU A 155 18.60 -4.82 -11.91
CA LEU A 155 17.68 -3.70 -12.05
C LEU A 155 18.16 -2.70 -13.10
N GLU A 156 19.44 -2.34 -13.08
CA GLU A 156 20.05 -1.44 -14.06
C GLU A 156 19.95 -2.00 -15.49
N SER A 157 20.27 -3.28 -15.67
CA SER A 157 20.13 -3.96 -16.97
C SER A 157 18.69 -3.93 -17.49
N LEU A 158 17.71 -4.14 -16.64
CA LEU A 158 16.29 -4.10 -17.00
C LEU A 158 15.76 -2.69 -17.30
N GLU A 159 16.31 -1.66 -16.66
CA GLU A 159 15.99 -0.25 -16.99
C GLU A 159 16.46 0.10 -18.41
N HIS A 160 17.58 -0.46 -18.85
CA HIS A 160 18.13 -0.25 -20.20
C HIS A 160 17.53 -1.15 -21.28
N LYS A 161 16.42 -1.85 -21.00
CA LYS A 161 15.67 -2.71 -21.94
C LYS A 161 16.41 -3.97 -22.40
N THR A 162 17.47 -4.35 -21.76
CA THR A 162 18.14 -5.63 -22.01
C THR A 162 17.41 -6.72 -21.21
N PRO A 163 16.82 -7.75 -21.82
CA PRO A 163 16.29 -8.87 -21.07
C PRO A 163 17.40 -9.50 -20.24
N ALA A 164 17.17 -9.65 -18.94
CA ALA A 164 18.11 -10.34 -18.08
C ALA A 164 18.20 -11.82 -18.47
N THR A 165 19.39 -12.40 -18.37
CA THR A 165 19.63 -13.82 -18.60
C THR A 165 19.23 -14.65 -17.38
N GLU A 166 18.97 -15.93 -17.56
CA GLU A 166 18.72 -16.85 -16.44
C GLU A 166 19.89 -16.87 -15.45
N GLU A 167 21.12 -16.76 -15.93
CA GLU A 167 22.32 -16.67 -15.08
C GLU A 167 22.32 -15.43 -14.18
N GLU A 168 21.90 -14.28 -14.69
CA GLU A 168 21.78 -13.03 -13.89
C GLU A 168 20.70 -13.17 -12.81
N TYR A 169 19.55 -13.79 -13.13
CA TYR A 169 18.53 -14.10 -12.13
C TYR A 169 19.04 -15.06 -11.05
N LEU A 170 19.78 -16.11 -11.42
CA LEU A 170 20.36 -17.06 -10.48
C LEU A 170 21.41 -16.42 -9.57
N LYS A 171 22.18 -15.46 -10.06
CA LYS A 171 23.15 -14.69 -9.25
C LYS A 171 22.46 -13.74 -8.27
N ALA A 172 21.35 -13.12 -8.67
CA ALA A 172 20.62 -12.16 -7.84
C ALA A 172 19.73 -12.86 -6.79
N ALA A 173 19.18 -14.03 -7.08
CA ALA A 173 18.22 -14.72 -6.22
C ALA A 173 18.69 -14.93 -4.76
N PRO A 174 19.95 -15.30 -4.45
CA PRO A 174 20.43 -15.42 -3.07
C PRO A 174 20.41 -14.11 -2.27
N GLU A 175 20.32 -12.96 -2.95
CA GLU A 175 20.24 -11.64 -2.31
C GLU A 175 18.81 -11.25 -1.97
N LEU A 176 17.80 -12.04 -2.37
CA LEU A 176 16.38 -11.72 -2.20
C LEU A 176 15.82 -12.39 -0.94
N ARG A 177 15.18 -11.59 -0.10
CA ARG A 177 14.50 -12.06 1.10
C ARG A 177 13.15 -12.68 0.73
N PRO A 178 12.72 -13.75 1.43
CA PRO A 178 11.42 -14.38 1.17
C PRO A 178 10.26 -13.48 1.60
N PRO A 179 9.13 -13.49 0.89
CA PRO A 179 7.86 -13.03 1.45
C PRO A 179 7.45 -13.96 2.60
N PHE A 180 6.73 -13.42 3.61
CA PHE A 180 6.34 -14.27 4.75
C PHE A 180 5.17 -15.16 4.34
N ILE A 181 3.99 -14.57 4.07
CA ILE A 181 2.85 -15.28 3.50
C ILE A 181 2.70 -14.85 2.05
N GLN A 182 2.69 -15.80 1.12
CA GLN A 182 2.45 -15.50 -0.28
C GLN A 182 1.49 -16.51 -0.93
N ALA A 183 0.41 -15.99 -1.51
CA ALA A 183 -0.41 -16.71 -2.46
C ALA A 183 -0.15 -16.15 -3.86
N MET A 184 0.35 -16.98 -4.78
CA MET A 184 0.63 -16.59 -6.15
C MET A 184 -0.30 -17.32 -7.13
N ASN A 185 -0.87 -16.56 -8.08
CA ASN A 185 -1.81 -17.06 -9.09
C ASN A 185 -2.98 -17.87 -8.48
N SER A 186 -3.51 -17.40 -7.35
CA SER A 186 -4.39 -18.17 -6.47
C SER A 186 -5.78 -17.55 -6.39
N LYS A 187 -6.80 -18.37 -6.03
CA LYS A 187 -8.19 -17.94 -5.93
C LYS A 187 -8.83 -18.33 -4.60
N ASN A 188 -9.81 -17.51 -4.14
CA ASN A 188 -10.57 -17.78 -2.93
C ASN A 188 -9.65 -17.95 -1.71
N ILE A 189 -8.84 -16.94 -1.41
CA ILE A 189 -7.89 -16.93 -0.30
C ILE A 189 -8.46 -16.14 0.86
N LEU A 190 -8.44 -16.70 2.06
CA LEU A 190 -8.78 -16.02 3.30
C LEU A 190 -7.59 -16.04 4.26
N ILE A 191 -7.17 -14.87 4.74
CA ILE A 191 -6.17 -14.72 5.81
C ILE A 191 -6.82 -13.91 6.90
N GLU A 192 -6.99 -14.49 8.09
CA GLU A 192 -7.70 -13.82 9.17
C GLU A 192 -7.19 -14.17 10.58
N GLY A 193 -7.33 -13.24 11.50
CA GLY A 193 -7.19 -13.44 12.95
C GLY A 193 -5.77 -13.65 13.46
N ILE A 194 -4.79 -13.87 12.62
CA ILE A 194 -3.41 -14.17 13.00
C ILE A 194 -2.61 -12.91 13.38
N HIS A 195 -1.57 -13.11 14.20
CA HIS A 195 -0.62 -12.08 14.58
C HIS A 195 0.75 -12.34 13.93
N ILE A 196 1.25 -11.36 13.18
CA ILE A 196 2.54 -11.41 12.48
C ILE A 196 3.51 -10.48 13.21
N ILE A 197 4.60 -11.04 13.77
CA ILE A 197 5.64 -10.27 14.46
C ILE A 197 6.96 -10.39 13.71
N GLY A 198 7.47 -9.25 13.24
CA GLY A 198 8.63 -9.20 12.36
C GLY A 198 8.36 -9.84 11.01
N SER A 199 9.24 -9.65 10.05
CA SER A 199 9.16 -10.26 8.71
C SER A 199 10.53 -10.27 8.06
N ALA A 200 10.76 -11.23 7.18
CA ALA A 200 11.94 -11.21 6.32
C ALA A 200 11.85 -10.07 5.29
N MET A 201 10.68 -9.91 4.65
CA MET A 201 10.36 -8.85 3.69
C MET A 201 8.88 -8.48 3.81
N TRP A 202 8.04 -8.73 2.82
CA TRP A 202 6.62 -8.43 2.82
C TRP A 202 5.81 -9.46 3.62
N PRO A 203 5.13 -9.07 4.70
CA PRO A 203 4.39 -10.01 5.55
C PRO A 203 3.28 -10.76 4.84
N ILE A 204 2.44 -10.07 4.09
CA ILE A 204 1.38 -10.68 3.27
C ILE A 204 1.51 -10.18 1.84
N HIS A 205 1.68 -11.08 0.89
CA HIS A 205 1.83 -10.78 -0.53
C HIS A 205 0.84 -11.59 -1.37
N LEU A 206 -0.21 -10.92 -1.83
CA LEU A 206 -1.17 -11.46 -2.79
C LEU A 206 -0.67 -11.11 -4.19
N LEU A 207 -0.12 -12.09 -4.89
CA LEU A 207 0.47 -11.92 -6.21
C LEU A 207 -0.36 -12.66 -7.26
N TYR A 208 -0.85 -11.95 -8.28
CA TYR A 208 -1.70 -12.52 -9.33
C TYR A 208 -2.95 -13.26 -8.81
N SER A 209 -3.42 -12.89 -7.62
CA SER A 209 -4.52 -13.58 -6.95
C SER A 209 -5.88 -12.95 -7.25
N GLU A 210 -6.93 -13.74 -7.09
CA GLU A 210 -8.32 -13.35 -7.34
C GLU A 210 -9.21 -13.76 -6.18
N ASN A 211 -10.16 -12.88 -5.79
CA ASN A 211 -11.11 -13.11 -4.70
C ASN A 211 -10.40 -13.48 -3.38
N ALA A 212 -9.58 -12.56 -2.86
CA ALA A 212 -8.92 -12.75 -1.58
C ALA A 212 -9.47 -11.79 -0.51
N VAL A 213 -9.46 -12.28 0.73
CA VAL A 213 -9.83 -11.51 1.92
C VAL A 213 -8.68 -11.54 2.92
N VAL A 214 -8.29 -10.38 3.44
CA VAL A 214 -7.39 -10.24 4.60
C VAL A 214 -8.13 -9.43 5.65
N ARG A 215 -8.38 -10.02 6.83
CA ARG A 215 -9.13 -9.33 7.86
C ARG A 215 -8.72 -9.71 9.28
N ASP A 216 -8.93 -8.78 10.23
CA ASP A 216 -8.65 -9.01 11.65
C ASP A 216 -7.20 -9.52 11.89
N VAL A 217 -6.24 -9.03 11.10
CA VAL A 217 -4.83 -9.41 11.19
C VAL A 217 -4.06 -8.31 11.92
N ILE A 218 -3.16 -8.71 12.81
CA ILE A 218 -2.22 -7.81 13.45
C ILE A 218 -0.85 -8.00 12.79
N VAL A 219 -0.26 -6.91 12.27
CA VAL A 219 1.07 -6.91 11.65
C VAL A 219 1.97 -5.93 12.39
N GLU A 220 3.00 -6.43 13.05
CA GLU A 220 3.98 -5.67 13.80
C GLU A 220 5.39 -5.98 13.30
N THR A 221 5.87 -5.19 12.34
CA THR A 221 7.18 -5.40 11.70
C THR A 221 8.16 -4.25 11.90
N TYR A 222 7.75 -3.18 12.59
CA TYR A 222 8.64 -2.08 12.97
C TYR A 222 9.63 -2.53 14.09
N PRO A 223 10.91 -2.12 14.03
CA PRO A 223 11.61 -1.36 13.00
C PRO A 223 12.30 -2.29 11.96
N GLY A 224 11.66 -2.65 10.90
CA GLY A 224 12.24 -3.54 9.88
C GLY A 224 12.43 -2.84 8.53
N VAL A 225 13.51 -3.14 7.82
CA VAL A 225 13.78 -2.60 6.49
C VAL A 225 13.00 -3.35 5.43
N HIS A 226 12.19 -2.65 4.62
CA HIS A 226 11.26 -3.19 3.62
C HIS A 226 10.29 -4.24 4.20
N THR A 227 9.92 -4.09 5.46
CA THR A 227 8.96 -4.94 6.14
C THR A 227 7.65 -4.18 6.28
N GLY A 228 6.94 -4.01 5.18
CA GLY A 228 5.62 -3.38 5.17
C GLY A 228 4.55 -4.28 5.76
N GLY A 229 3.30 -4.08 5.35
CA GLY A 229 2.16 -4.83 5.87
C GLY A 229 1.56 -5.78 4.83
N ILE A 230 0.53 -5.33 4.11
CA ILE A 230 -0.23 -6.14 3.16
C ILE A 230 0.02 -5.61 1.75
N TYR A 231 0.51 -6.48 0.87
CA TYR A 231 0.82 -6.18 -0.52
C TYR A 231 -0.14 -6.88 -1.46
N VAL A 232 -0.81 -6.12 -2.31
CA VAL A 232 -1.69 -6.59 -3.38
C VAL A 232 -0.99 -6.25 -4.70
N ASP A 233 -0.51 -7.25 -5.43
CA ASP A 233 0.28 -7.05 -6.64
C ASP A 233 -0.37 -7.77 -7.83
N SER A 234 -0.81 -7.01 -8.84
CA SER A 234 -1.45 -7.52 -10.06
C SER A 234 -2.61 -8.49 -9.76
N SER A 235 -3.40 -8.17 -8.75
CA SER A 235 -4.47 -9.00 -8.20
C SER A 235 -5.82 -8.29 -8.25
N LYS A 236 -6.93 -9.04 -8.24
CA LYS A 236 -8.26 -8.46 -8.38
C LYS A 236 -9.28 -9.03 -7.38
N ASP A 237 -10.34 -8.24 -7.13
CA ASP A 237 -11.45 -8.61 -6.25
C ASP A 237 -10.96 -8.87 -4.80
N ILE A 238 -10.17 -7.93 -4.24
CA ILE A 238 -9.52 -8.05 -2.95
C ILE A 238 -10.24 -7.21 -1.90
N ARG A 239 -10.43 -7.77 -0.71
CA ARG A 239 -11.03 -7.10 0.45
C ARG A 239 -10.05 -7.15 1.63
N ILE A 240 -9.75 -5.98 2.21
CA ILE A 240 -8.89 -5.84 3.39
C ILE A 240 -9.67 -5.07 4.44
N SER A 241 -9.84 -5.65 5.64
CA SER A 241 -10.60 -4.98 6.70
C SER A 241 -10.14 -5.32 8.12
N ASP A 242 -10.43 -4.41 9.05
CA ASP A 242 -10.30 -4.63 10.49
C ASP A 242 -8.87 -5.00 10.94
N CYS A 243 -7.85 -4.54 10.20
CA CYS A 243 -6.45 -4.85 10.46
C CYS A 243 -5.77 -3.76 11.31
N PHE A 244 -4.85 -4.20 12.20
CA PHE A 244 -3.90 -3.33 12.88
C PHE A 244 -2.51 -3.53 12.29
N ILE A 245 -1.88 -2.44 11.83
CA ILE A 245 -0.62 -2.50 11.08
C ILE A 245 0.37 -1.49 11.63
N GLU A 246 1.54 -1.97 12.08
CA GLU A 246 2.68 -1.17 12.51
C GLU A 246 3.95 -1.68 11.81
N THR A 247 4.50 -0.90 10.88
CA THR A 247 5.47 -1.41 9.90
C THR A 247 6.70 -0.53 9.73
N GLY A 248 7.79 -1.14 9.28
CA GLY A 248 9.03 -0.45 8.92
C GLY A 248 9.08 0.02 7.46
N ASP A 249 7.98 -0.14 6.70
CA ASP A 249 7.79 0.31 5.32
C ASP A 249 6.31 0.67 5.11
N ASP A 250 5.78 0.69 3.90
CA ASP A 250 4.38 1.03 3.62
C ASP A 250 3.40 0.01 4.27
N GLY A 251 2.25 0.48 4.79
CA GLY A 251 1.26 -0.33 5.52
C GLY A 251 0.45 -1.25 4.61
N ILE A 252 -0.48 -0.71 3.84
CA ILE A 252 -1.24 -1.46 2.82
C ILE A 252 -0.86 -0.92 1.44
N VAL A 253 -0.45 -1.81 0.53
CA VAL A 253 0.22 -1.43 -0.70
C VAL A 253 -0.42 -2.09 -1.91
N LEU A 254 -0.79 -1.30 -2.91
CA LEU A 254 -1.29 -1.78 -4.20
C LEU A 254 -0.22 -1.55 -5.27
N LYS A 255 0.14 -2.61 -6.00
CA LYS A 255 1.19 -2.63 -7.03
C LYS A 255 0.73 -3.40 -8.26
N SER A 256 1.35 -3.15 -9.41
CA SER A 256 1.01 -3.84 -10.67
C SER A 256 2.21 -4.01 -11.62
N GLY A 257 3.38 -4.28 -11.06
CA GLY A 257 4.60 -4.50 -11.84
C GLY A 257 5.40 -3.23 -12.15
N LYS A 258 6.66 -3.44 -12.47
CA LYS A 258 7.68 -2.39 -12.61
C LYS A 258 8.20 -2.31 -14.04
N ASP A 259 8.27 -1.08 -14.59
CA ASP A 259 8.95 -0.73 -15.82
C ASP A 259 8.59 -1.65 -17.01
N ALA A 260 9.54 -2.01 -17.85
CA ALA A 260 9.32 -2.83 -19.04
C ALA A 260 8.75 -4.22 -18.72
N ASP A 261 9.15 -4.83 -17.59
CA ASP A 261 8.62 -6.13 -17.18
C ASP A 261 7.15 -6.04 -16.78
N GLY A 262 6.78 -5.04 -16.00
CA GLY A 262 5.38 -4.81 -15.65
C GLY A 262 4.50 -4.47 -16.84
N LEU A 263 5.02 -3.69 -17.82
CA LEU A 263 4.34 -3.42 -19.10
C LEU A 263 4.16 -4.69 -19.92
N ARG A 264 5.14 -5.59 -19.94
CA ARG A 264 5.06 -6.90 -20.61
C ARG A 264 3.99 -7.80 -20.00
N VAL A 265 3.95 -7.88 -18.66
CA VAL A 265 2.96 -8.69 -17.93
C VAL A 265 1.56 -8.08 -18.08
N ASN A 266 1.45 -6.76 -18.05
CA ASN A 266 0.23 -5.97 -18.29
C ASN A 266 -0.98 -6.49 -17.51
N ARG A 267 -0.81 -6.76 -16.21
CA ARG A 267 -1.87 -7.25 -15.33
C ARG A 267 -2.15 -6.22 -14.24
N PRO A 268 -3.35 -5.60 -14.22
CA PRO A 268 -3.67 -4.57 -13.25
C PRO A 268 -3.93 -5.13 -11.85
N THR A 269 -3.87 -4.24 -10.86
CA THR A 269 -4.53 -4.41 -9.57
C THR A 269 -5.85 -3.67 -9.61
N GLU A 270 -6.95 -4.39 -9.41
CA GLU A 270 -8.29 -3.82 -9.59
C GLU A 270 -9.34 -4.38 -8.63
N ASN A 271 -10.43 -3.60 -8.42
CA ASN A 271 -11.54 -3.98 -7.57
C ASN A 271 -11.08 -4.27 -6.13
N VAL A 272 -10.39 -3.33 -5.50
CA VAL A 272 -9.88 -3.49 -4.14
C VAL A 272 -10.64 -2.59 -3.17
N SER A 273 -11.14 -3.17 -2.07
CA SER A 273 -11.71 -2.41 -0.96
C SER A 273 -10.87 -2.56 0.30
N ILE A 274 -10.59 -1.43 0.97
CA ILE A 274 -9.82 -1.36 2.21
C ILE A 274 -10.64 -0.56 3.22
N THR A 275 -10.94 -1.13 4.39
CA THR A 275 -11.79 -0.43 5.38
C THR A 275 -11.46 -0.80 6.83
N ASN A 276 -11.81 0.08 7.76
CA ASN A 276 -11.72 -0.16 9.22
C ASN A 276 -10.32 -0.54 9.72
N CYS A 277 -9.26 -0.03 9.11
CA CYS A 277 -7.89 -0.37 9.50
C CYS A 277 -7.24 0.75 10.31
N THR A 278 -6.40 0.36 11.27
CA THR A 278 -5.51 1.27 12.01
C THR A 278 -4.08 1.04 11.58
N ILE A 279 -3.40 2.11 11.13
CA ILE A 279 -2.03 2.02 10.63
C ILE A 279 -1.14 2.98 11.41
N ARG A 280 -0.05 2.45 11.96
CA ARG A 280 0.90 3.19 12.79
C ARG A 280 2.31 3.07 12.22
N ARG A 281 3.11 4.15 12.35
CA ARG A 281 4.55 4.19 12.05
C ARG A 281 4.96 3.65 10.66
N ALA A 282 4.10 3.68 9.68
CA ALA A 282 4.42 3.26 8.31
C ALA A 282 5.07 4.39 7.49
N HIS A 283 5.83 4.06 6.44
CA HIS A 283 6.25 5.06 5.44
C HIS A 283 5.05 5.65 4.71
N GLY A 284 4.12 4.83 4.24
CA GLY A 284 2.82 5.24 3.72
C GLY A 284 1.74 4.38 4.34
N ALA A 285 0.70 4.98 4.94
CA ALA A 285 -0.36 4.17 5.52
C ALA A 285 -1.08 3.35 4.44
N ILE A 286 -1.63 4.04 3.44
CA ILE A 286 -2.20 3.42 2.24
C ILE A 286 -1.41 3.91 1.03
N THR A 287 -0.78 2.99 0.33
CA THR A 287 0.13 3.30 -0.78
C THR A 287 -0.34 2.66 -2.10
N LEU A 288 -0.47 3.46 -3.14
CA LEU A 288 -0.66 3.01 -4.52
C LEU A 288 0.63 3.28 -5.29
N GLY A 289 1.27 2.22 -5.77
CA GLY A 289 2.57 2.29 -6.46
C GLY A 289 3.76 1.97 -5.53
N SER A 290 5.00 2.32 -5.98
CA SER A 290 5.43 2.98 -7.24
C SER A 290 5.37 2.07 -8.47
N GLU A 291 5.22 0.79 -8.32
CA GLU A 291 5.10 -0.19 -9.40
C GLU A 291 3.69 -0.15 -9.98
N THR A 292 3.51 0.60 -11.08
CA THR A 292 2.20 0.93 -11.67
C THR A 292 2.03 0.41 -13.10
N ALA A 293 3.01 -0.29 -13.65
CA ALA A 293 3.09 -0.59 -15.08
C ALA A 293 1.87 -1.34 -15.64
N GLY A 294 1.26 -2.26 -14.87
CA GLY A 294 0.03 -2.95 -15.25
C GLY A 294 -1.26 -2.17 -14.97
N GLY A 295 -1.16 -1.03 -14.28
CA GLY A 295 -2.32 -0.21 -13.89
C GLY A 295 -2.92 -0.57 -12.51
N ILE A 296 -3.55 0.43 -11.87
CA ILE A 296 -4.30 0.28 -10.61
C ILE A 296 -5.62 1.01 -10.78
N ARG A 297 -6.77 0.33 -10.59
CA ARG A 297 -8.08 0.94 -10.78
C ARG A 297 -9.19 0.34 -9.92
N ASN A 298 -10.31 1.08 -9.79
CA ASN A 298 -11.49 0.69 -9.04
C ASN A 298 -11.12 0.40 -7.56
N ILE A 299 -10.54 1.39 -6.88
CA ILE A 299 -10.06 1.27 -5.51
C ILE A 299 -10.94 2.10 -4.58
N VAL A 300 -11.40 1.49 -3.50
CA VAL A 300 -12.16 2.18 -2.44
C VAL A 300 -11.45 1.97 -1.10
N VAL A 301 -11.12 3.07 -0.43
CA VAL A 301 -10.49 3.10 0.89
C VAL A 301 -11.36 3.93 1.82
N SER A 302 -11.73 3.38 2.98
CA SER A 302 -12.60 4.10 3.91
C SER A 302 -12.34 3.72 5.37
N ASN A 303 -12.69 4.64 6.30
CA ASN A 303 -12.63 4.40 7.73
C ASN A 303 -11.23 3.99 8.21
N ILE A 304 -10.21 4.78 7.88
CA ILE A 304 -8.81 4.51 8.23
C ILE A 304 -8.33 5.50 9.30
N THR A 305 -7.64 4.97 10.31
CA THR A 305 -6.89 5.78 11.27
C THR A 305 -5.39 5.65 10.98
N CYS A 306 -4.71 6.80 10.77
CA CYS A 306 -3.27 6.86 10.57
C CYS A 306 -2.63 7.61 11.74
N GLN A 307 -1.61 7.01 12.37
CA GLN A 307 -0.92 7.63 13.51
C GLN A 307 0.60 7.48 13.38
N GLY A 308 1.30 8.62 13.40
CA GLY A 308 2.77 8.64 13.34
C GLY A 308 3.35 8.07 12.04
N THR A 309 2.59 8.05 10.95
CA THR A 309 3.06 7.60 9.63
C THR A 309 3.80 8.74 8.92
N GLN A 310 4.78 8.43 8.08
CA GLN A 310 5.43 9.47 7.28
C GLN A 310 4.44 10.07 6.27
N ILE A 311 3.62 9.23 5.63
CA ILE A 311 2.58 9.65 4.69
C ILE A 311 1.27 8.92 5.00
N GLY A 312 0.14 9.64 5.01
CA GLY A 312 -1.19 9.06 5.20
C GLY A 312 -1.71 8.37 3.91
N ILE A 313 -2.10 9.16 2.93
CA ILE A 313 -2.46 8.71 1.58
C ILE A 313 -1.25 8.93 0.67
N ARG A 314 -0.72 7.87 0.08
CA ARG A 314 0.47 7.91 -0.76
C ARG A 314 0.18 7.32 -2.14
N ILE A 315 0.14 8.17 -3.18
CA ILE A 315 -0.03 7.75 -4.57
C ILE A 315 1.23 8.16 -5.32
N LYS A 316 2.00 7.19 -5.78
CA LYS A 316 3.35 7.43 -6.30
C LYS A 316 3.65 6.65 -7.57
N SER A 317 4.29 7.32 -8.53
CA SER A 317 4.92 6.71 -9.71
C SER A 317 6.03 7.62 -10.22
N ARG A 318 6.66 7.26 -11.34
CA ARG A 318 7.65 8.09 -12.01
C ARG A 318 7.66 7.80 -13.52
N ARG A 319 8.29 8.69 -14.28
CA ARG A 319 8.59 8.41 -15.69
C ARG A 319 9.33 7.08 -15.82
N GLY A 320 9.04 6.32 -16.85
CA GLY A 320 9.59 4.97 -17.07
C GLY A 320 8.74 3.84 -16.52
N ARG A 321 7.93 4.08 -15.45
CA ARG A 321 7.02 3.07 -14.88
C ARG A 321 5.88 2.74 -15.82
N GLY A 322 5.27 3.75 -16.42
CA GLY A 322 4.05 3.58 -17.22
C GLY A 322 2.82 3.20 -16.39
N GLY A 323 1.80 2.71 -17.08
CA GLY A 323 0.53 2.32 -16.49
C GLY A 323 -0.32 3.50 -16.02
N PHE A 324 -1.28 3.20 -15.17
CA PHE A 324 -2.23 4.21 -14.70
C PHE A 324 -2.65 3.96 -13.25
N ILE A 325 -3.09 5.04 -12.58
CA ILE A 325 -3.86 4.99 -11.33
C ILE A 325 -5.14 5.78 -11.58
N GLU A 326 -6.29 5.10 -11.57
CA GLU A 326 -7.58 5.71 -11.90
C GLU A 326 -8.73 5.13 -11.09
N ASP A 327 -9.83 5.88 -11.02
CA ASP A 327 -11.06 5.46 -10.34
C ASP A 327 -10.82 5.10 -8.86
N VAL A 328 -10.13 5.99 -8.14
CA VAL A 328 -9.74 5.80 -6.75
C VAL A 328 -10.55 6.69 -5.83
N ARG A 329 -11.08 6.13 -4.75
CA ARG A 329 -11.88 6.84 -3.74
C ARG A 329 -11.31 6.62 -2.34
N PHE A 330 -11.01 7.71 -1.63
CA PHE A 330 -10.69 7.73 -0.20
C PHE A 330 -11.75 8.49 0.55
N SER A 331 -12.23 7.95 1.68
CA SER A 331 -13.22 8.64 2.51
C SER A 331 -13.12 8.27 3.99
N ASN A 332 -13.45 9.21 4.86
CA ASN A 332 -13.51 9.01 6.32
C ASN A 332 -12.15 8.59 6.90
N LEU A 333 -11.12 9.43 6.78
CA LEU A 333 -9.82 9.16 7.37
C LEU A 333 -9.50 10.17 8.48
N THR A 334 -8.93 9.67 9.57
CA THR A 334 -8.33 10.49 10.62
C THR A 334 -6.82 10.28 10.63
N MET A 335 -6.07 11.37 10.62
CA MET A 335 -4.61 11.35 10.56
C MET A 335 -4.03 12.18 11.70
N GLU A 336 -3.14 11.59 12.49
CA GLU A 336 -2.51 12.24 13.64
C GLU A 336 -0.99 12.07 13.56
N GLU A 337 -0.27 13.19 13.75
CA GLU A 337 1.20 13.24 13.73
C GLU A 337 1.81 12.61 12.46
N VAL A 338 1.30 13.01 11.29
CA VAL A 338 1.79 12.50 10.00
C VAL A 338 2.77 13.48 9.35
N GLY A 339 3.78 12.96 8.65
CA GLY A 339 4.69 13.80 7.89
C GLY A 339 3.97 14.54 6.76
N GLN A 340 3.32 13.81 5.87
CA GLN A 340 2.45 14.34 4.81
C GLN A 340 1.12 13.61 4.86
N ALA A 341 0.01 14.33 4.98
CA ALA A 341 -1.28 13.67 5.09
C ALA A 341 -1.74 13.08 3.74
N ILE A 342 -1.62 13.86 2.66
CA ILE A 342 -1.92 13.43 1.29
C ILE A 342 -0.71 13.75 0.42
N ASN A 343 -0.14 12.72 -0.24
CA ASN A 343 0.94 12.86 -1.22
C ASN A 343 0.59 12.12 -2.50
N ILE A 344 0.52 12.86 -3.61
CA ILE A 344 0.25 12.33 -4.96
C ILE A 344 1.35 12.84 -5.88
N THR A 345 2.27 11.96 -6.34
CA THR A 345 3.40 12.40 -7.14
C THR A 345 3.77 11.43 -8.27
N ASN A 346 4.10 12.01 -9.44
CA ASN A 346 4.72 11.33 -10.56
C ASN A 346 6.25 11.54 -10.61
N TYR A 347 6.85 12.04 -9.52
CA TYR A 347 8.29 12.24 -9.38
C TYR A 347 8.90 11.40 -8.24
N TYR A 348 8.29 10.21 -7.98
CA TYR A 348 8.83 9.33 -6.96
C TYR A 348 10.29 8.96 -7.28
N GLN A 349 11.15 9.09 -6.28
CA GLN A 349 12.55 8.72 -6.34
C GLN A 349 12.85 7.74 -5.21
N MET A 350 13.65 6.72 -5.52
CA MET A 350 14.30 5.92 -4.49
C MET A 350 15.59 6.63 -4.05
N GLU A 351 16.06 6.30 -2.87
CA GLU A 351 17.31 6.87 -2.34
C GLU A 351 18.46 6.71 -3.36
N GLY A 352 19.13 7.81 -3.68
CA GLY A 352 20.22 7.84 -4.65
C GLY A 352 19.81 8.00 -6.12
N GLU A 353 18.51 8.01 -6.46
CA GLU A 353 18.03 8.27 -7.81
C GLU A 353 17.89 9.77 -8.09
N THR A 354 18.16 10.21 -9.30
CA THR A 354 17.95 11.59 -9.77
C THR A 354 16.59 11.74 -10.44
N LYS A 355 16.06 12.99 -10.48
CA LYS A 355 14.83 13.27 -11.25
C LYS A 355 15.02 12.85 -12.70
N THR A 356 14.09 12.04 -13.19
CA THR A 356 14.06 11.62 -14.60
C THR A 356 13.77 12.85 -15.47
N PRO A 357 14.57 13.10 -16.54
CA PRO A 357 14.32 14.22 -17.44
C PRO A 357 12.96 14.10 -18.14
N GLU A 358 12.48 15.20 -18.70
CA GLU A 358 11.27 15.18 -19.52
C GLU A 358 11.44 14.26 -20.73
N GLU A 359 10.42 13.45 -21.00
CA GLU A 359 10.38 12.52 -22.12
C GLU A 359 9.07 12.70 -22.89
N PRO A 360 9.03 12.44 -24.21
CA PRO A 360 7.78 12.39 -24.94
C PRO A 360 6.80 11.38 -24.32
N VAL A 361 5.51 11.72 -24.32
CA VAL A 361 4.45 10.83 -23.82
C VAL A 361 4.49 9.48 -24.55
N SER A 362 4.49 8.41 -23.80
CA SER A 362 4.54 7.04 -24.29
C SER A 362 3.83 6.08 -23.32
N ASN A 363 3.85 4.78 -23.59
CA ASN A 363 3.36 3.76 -22.65
C ASN A 363 4.18 3.68 -21.34
N ARG A 364 5.32 4.38 -21.27
CA ARG A 364 6.17 4.52 -20.09
C ARG A 364 5.79 5.72 -19.23
N THR A 365 4.89 6.58 -19.68
CA THR A 365 4.43 7.76 -18.95
C THR A 365 3.28 7.35 -18.03
N PRO A 366 3.39 7.51 -16.69
CA PRO A 366 2.32 7.14 -15.77
C PRO A 366 1.16 8.14 -15.86
N ILE A 367 -0.07 7.63 -15.79
CA ILE A 367 -1.31 8.41 -15.88
C ILE A 367 -2.05 8.35 -14.55
N PHE A 368 -2.30 9.50 -13.91
CA PHE A 368 -3.14 9.59 -12.72
C PHE A 368 -4.41 10.39 -13.05
N ARG A 369 -5.58 9.76 -12.84
CA ARG A 369 -6.84 10.41 -13.15
C ARG A 369 -8.02 9.90 -12.32
N ASN A 370 -9.07 10.73 -12.21
CA ASN A 370 -10.31 10.40 -11.50
C ASN A 370 -10.07 9.88 -10.07
N ILE A 371 -9.41 10.70 -9.25
CA ILE A 371 -9.11 10.43 -7.85
C ILE A 371 -9.96 11.35 -6.98
N ALA A 372 -10.75 10.80 -6.05
CA ALA A 372 -11.51 11.57 -5.09
C ALA A 372 -11.13 11.22 -3.65
N ILE A 373 -10.93 12.26 -2.84
CA ILE A 373 -10.53 12.18 -1.42
C ILE A 373 -11.50 13.06 -0.63
N SER A 374 -12.19 12.48 0.35
CA SER A 374 -13.24 13.21 1.06
C SER A 374 -13.33 12.86 2.54
N ASN A 375 -13.84 13.82 3.34
CA ASN A 375 -14.07 13.67 4.77
C ASN A 375 -12.80 13.25 5.52
N ILE A 376 -11.80 14.14 5.52
CA ILE A 376 -10.49 13.90 6.13
C ILE A 376 -10.25 14.87 7.27
N THR A 377 -9.88 14.34 8.44
CA THR A 377 -9.42 15.13 9.58
C THR A 377 -7.93 14.92 9.79
N ILE A 378 -7.16 16.01 9.83
CA ILE A 378 -5.70 15.97 9.95
C ILE A 378 -5.28 16.78 11.18
N HIS A 379 -4.67 16.11 12.14
CA HIS A 379 -4.07 16.70 13.33
C HIS A 379 -2.56 16.64 13.25
N ASN A 380 -1.90 17.80 13.23
CA ASN A 380 -0.44 17.94 13.30
C ASN A 380 0.31 17.23 12.16
N ALA A 381 0.05 17.69 10.92
CA ALA A 381 0.84 17.25 9.76
C ALA A 381 1.96 18.25 9.42
N ARG A 382 3.12 17.76 8.94
CA ARG A 382 4.13 18.65 8.35
C ARG A 382 3.59 19.29 7.06
N VAL A 383 2.98 18.51 6.16
CA VAL A 383 2.32 18.97 4.94
C VAL A 383 0.91 18.37 4.88
N ALA A 384 -0.11 19.19 4.70
CA ALA A 384 -1.46 18.67 4.57
C ALA A 384 -1.69 17.98 3.22
N ILE A 385 -1.37 18.66 2.11
CA ILE A 385 -1.64 18.14 0.77
C ILE A 385 -0.47 18.49 -0.16
N TYR A 386 0.13 17.46 -0.76
CA TYR A 386 1.16 17.60 -1.80
C TYR A 386 0.74 16.88 -3.07
N VAL A 387 0.72 17.59 -4.20
CA VAL A 387 0.34 17.05 -5.51
C VAL A 387 1.35 17.50 -6.56
N GLU A 388 1.99 16.56 -7.25
CA GLU A 388 2.98 16.88 -8.27
C GLU A 388 2.84 15.97 -9.49
N GLY A 389 2.16 16.49 -10.53
CA GLY A 389 2.03 15.83 -11.83
C GLY A 389 3.22 16.09 -12.76
N LEU A 390 3.27 15.39 -13.88
CA LEU A 390 4.23 15.67 -14.96
C LEU A 390 3.71 16.82 -15.84
N PRO A 391 4.56 17.72 -16.33
CA PRO A 391 4.14 18.76 -17.29
C PRO A 391 3.52 18.15 -18.55
N GLU A 392 4.10 17.06 -19.07
CA GLU A 392 3.64 16.37 -20.27
C GLU A 392 2.42 15.45 -20.01
N MET A 393 2.14 15.08 -18.74
CA MET A 393 1.01 14.26 -18.33
C MET A 393 0.51 14.74 -16.96
N PRO A 394 -0.25 15.83 -16.89
CA PRO A 394 -0.78 16.35 -15.64
C PRO A 394 -1.70 15.35 -14.93
N ILE A 395 -1.75 15.41 -13.62
CA ILE A 395 -2.76 14.69 -12.83
C ILE A 395 -4.12 15.30 -13.15
N SER A 396 -5.10 14.48 -13.55
CA SER A 396 -6.39 14.97 -14.04
C SER A 396 -7.59 14.47 -13.21
N GLY A 397 -8.60 15.35 -13.03
CA GLY A 397 -9.82 14.98 -12.32
C GLY A 397 -9.55 14.59 -10.86
N LEU A 398 -8.69 15.35 -10.18
CA LEU A 398 -8.46 15.20 -8.73
C LEU A 398 -9.49 16.05 -7.98
N ARG A 399 -10.34 15.38 -7.18
CA ARG A 399 -11.28 16.05 -6.28
C ARG A 399 -10.90 15.83 -4.83
N ILE A 400 -10.79 16.90 -4.05
CA ILE A 400 -10.55 16.85 -2.60
C ILE A 400 -11.66 17.64 -1.91
N SER A 401 -12.41 16.99 -1.01
CA SER A 401 -13.54 17.64 -0.34
C SER A 401 -13.61 17.35 1.16
N ASP A 402 -14.21 18.29 1.90
CA ASP A 402 -14.49 18.15 3.32
C ASP A 402 -13.24 17.79 4.13
N VAL A 403 -12.18 18.60 4.01
CA VAL A 403 -10.91 18.42 4.71
C VAL A 403 -10.73 19.50 5.77
N ALA A 404 -10.42 19.07 6.98
CA ALA A 404 -10.00 19.95 8.07
C ALA A 404 -8.59 19.58 8.53
N ALA A 405 -7.64 20.53 8.48
CA ALA A 405 -6.24 20.28 8.81
C ALA A 405 -5.62 21.33 9.72
N VAL A 406 -4.80 20.87 10.66
CA VAL A 406 -3.76 21.65 11.34
C VAL A 406 -2.42 21.13 10.85
N CYS A 407 -1.59 22.02 10.27
CA CYS A 407 -0.38 21.60 9.60
C CYS A 407 0.69 22.71 9.59
N LYS A 408 1.93 22.36 9.31
CA LYS A 408 2.99 23.34 9.10
C LYS A 408 2.89 23.99 7.72
N ILE A 409 2.64 23.19 6.69
CA ILE A 409 2.49 23.61 5.29
C ILE A 409 1.11 23.15 4.81
N GLY A 410 0.37 24.03 4.15
CA GLY A 410 -0.97 23.73 3.64
C GLY A 410 -0.97 22.84 2.40
N LEU A 411 -1.56 23.33 1.30
CA LEU A 411 -1.59 22.66 0.00
C LEU A 411 -0.49 23.18 -0.90
N LYS A 412 0.24 22.26 -1.53
CA LYS A 412 1.11 22.51 -2.67
C LYS A 412 0.72 21.60 -3.82
N ALA A 413 0.30 22.17 -4.95
CA ALA A 413 -0.07 21.41 -6.14
C ALA A 413 0.62 21.96 -7.38
N SER A 414 1.04 21.07 -8.28
CA SER A 414 1.61 21.47 -9.57
C SER A 414 1.28 20.46 -10.68
N ASN A 415 1.18 20.98 -11.91
CA ASN A 415 0.91 20.21 -13.11
C ASN A 415 -0.36 19.36 -12.93
N THR A 416 -1.50 20.02 -12.67
CA THR A 416 -2.82 19.41 -12.55
C THR A 416 -3.78 19.97 -13.59
N THR A 417 -4.81 19.20 -13.96
CA THR A 417 -5.92 19.66 -14.78
C THR A 417 -7.24 19.12 -14.24
N ALA A 418 -8.30 19.93 -14.29
CA ALA A 418 -9.59 19.60 -13.68
C ALA A 418 -9.43 19.20 -12.21
N MET A 419 -8.74 20.03 -11.41
CA MET A 419 -8.60 19.85 -9.97
C MET A 419 -9.68 20.65 -9.24
N GLU A 420 -10.39 19.96 -8.35
CA GLU A 420 -11.46 20.53 -7.56
C GLU A 420 -11.16 20.43 -6.07
N LEU A 421 -11.30 21.54 -5.34
CA LEU A 421 -11.24 21.62 -3.88
C LEU A 421 -12.58 22.11 -3.37
N HIS A 422 -13.28 21.32 -2.54
CA HIS A 422 -14.57 21.69 -1.97
C HIS A 422 -14.53 21.64 -0.44
N HIS A 423 -14.88 22.74 0.25
CA HIS A 423 -14.91 22.83 1.71
C HIS A 423 -13.59 22.38 2.38
N VAL A 424 -12.45 22.86 1.87
CA VAL A 424 -11.13 22.53 2.39
C VAL A 424 -10.65 23.63 3.33
N GLN A 425 -10.52 23.34 4.63
CA GLN A 425 -10.01 24.25 5.64
C GLN A 425 -8.61 23.79 6.10
N LEU A 426 -7.59 24.56 5.79
CA LEU A 426 -6.21 24.29 6.20
C LEU A 426 -5.71 25.40 7.13
N ASN A 427 -5.34 25.07 8.37
CA ASN A 427 -4.69 25.99 9.29
C ASN A 427 -3.18 25.75 9.25
N ALA A 428 -2.50 26.42 8.31
CA ALA A 428 -1.08 26.29 8.08
C ALA A 428 -0.29 27.28 8.96
N GLU A 429 0.92 26.88 9.41
CA GLU A 429 1.84 27.74 10.13
C GLU A 429 2.69 28.61 9.21
N THR A 430 2.97 28.10 7.99
CA THR A 430 3.75 28.79 6.96
C THR A 430 2.92 28.88 5.68
N GLY A 431 3.03 29.99 4.96
CA GLY A 431 2.20 30.26 3.79
C GLY A 431 2.92 30.17 2.47
N PRO A 432 2.18 30.32 1.37
CA PRO A 432 0.71 30.46 1.27
C PRO A 432 -0.01 29.18 1.69
N THR A 433 -1.29 29.34 2.18
CA THR A 433 -2.06 28.18 2.63
C THR A 433 -2.41 27.25 1.49
N PHE A 434 -2.77 27.81 0.33
CA PHE A 434 -3.07 27.08 -0.91
C PHE A 434 -2.14 27.60 -2.01
N MET A 435 -1.22 26.75 -2.48
CA MET A 435 -0.30 27.08 -3.55
C MET A 435 -0.50 26.13 -4.72
N VAL A 436 -0.87 26.67 -5.88
CA VAL A 436 -1.07 25.90 -7.12
C VAL A 436 -0.23 26.50 -8.26
N ARG A 437 0.45 25.65 -9.03
CA ARG A 437 1.35 26.07 -10.11
C ARG A 437 1.09 25.25 -11.39
N ASN A 438 1.34 25.85 -12.55
CA ASN A 438 1.32 25.19 -13.87
C ASN A 438 0.06 24.30 -14.06
N SER A 439 -1.10 24.81 -13.69
CA SER A 439 -2.35 24.02 -13.65
C SER A 439 -3.47 24.73 -14.36
N LYS A 440 -4.46 23.98 -14.83
CA LYS A 440 -5.60 24.55 -15.55
C LYS A 440 -6.91 23.87 -15.17
N ASP A 441 -8.01 24.57 -15.43
CA ASP A 441 -9.36 24.08 -15.13
C ASP A 441 -9.49 23.75 -13.65
N LEU A 442 -9.36 24.80 -12.82
CA LEU A 442 -9.31 24.71 -11.35
C LEU A 442 -10.62 25.20 -10.74
N GLU A 443 -11.16 24.46 -9.78
CA GLU A 443 -12.26 24.90 -8.96
C GLU A 443 -11.88 24.88 -7.48
N LEU A 444 -11.90 26.04 -6.81
CA LEU A 444 -11.66 26.21 -5.39
C LEU A 444 -12.96 26.75 -4.76
N ASP A 445 -13.77 25.86 -4.20
CA ASP A 445 -15.08 26.16 -3.62
C ASP A 445 -15.06 26.00 -2.09
N GLY A 446 -15.29 27.07 -1.36
CA GLY A 446 -15.32 27.05 0.10
C GLY A 446 -13.96 26.79 0.76
N VAL A 447 -12.85 27.17 0.10
CA VAL A 447 -11.51 27.01 0.69
C VAL A 447 -11.25 28.12 1.71
N SER A 448 -10.58 27.77 2.82
CA SER A 448 -10.37 28.74 3.90
C SER A 448 -9.21 28.38 4.82
N THR A 449 -8.72 29.39 5.55
CA THR A 449 -7.86 29.23 6.73
C THR A 449 -8.37 30.12 7.86
N ARG A 450 -8.49 29.59 9.07
CA ARG A 450 -8.82 30.38 10.27
C ARG A 450 -7.58 31.02 10.90
N LYS A 451 -6.37 30.65 10.43
CA LYS A 451 -5.09 31.18 10.88
C LYS A 451 -4.29 31.67 9.67
N PRO A 452 -4.65 32.85 9.09
CA PRO A 452 -3.88 33.40 7.96
C PRO A 452 -2.44 33.63 8.39
N VAL A 453 -1.50 33.29 7.51
CA VAL A 453 -0.07 33.53 7.75
C VAL A 453 0.24 34.99 7.42
N ALA A 454 0.94 35.66 8.33
CA ALA A 454 1.32 37.06 8.12
C ALA A 454 2.17 37.20 6.86
N ASP A 455 1.90 38.25 6.07
CA ASP A 455 2.63 38.63 4.86
C ASP A 455 2.59 37.60 3.71
N GLU A 456 1.77 36.53 3.86
CA GLU A 456 1.52 35.55 2.81
C GLU A 456 0.08 35.59 2.33
N PRO A 457 -0.20 35.36 1.03
CA PRO A 457 -1.57 35.22 0.54
C PRO A 457 -2.19 33.91 1.03
N VAL A 458 -3.52 33.91 1.17
CA VAL A 458 -4.25 32.66 1.46
C VAL A 458 -4.14 31.70 0.29
N ILE A 459 -4.38 32.20 -0.92
CA ILE A 459 -4.28 31.44 -2.19
C ILE A 459 -3.23 32.08 -3.07
N ARG A 460 -2.33 31.25 -3.61
CA ARG A 460 -1.34 31.66 -4.63
C ARG A 460 -1.48 30.77 -5.86
N LEU A 461 -1.81 31.39 -7.00
CA LEU A 461 -1.88 30.73 -8.30
C LEU A 461 -0.75 31.23 -9.19
N ASP A 462 0.14 30.35 -9.66
CA ASP A 462 1.27 30.67 -10.53
C ASP A 462 1.19 29.88 -11.84
N ALA A 463 1.19 30.60 -12.98
CA ALA A 463 1.02 30.00 -14.30
C ALA A 463 -0.24 29.09 -14.38
N CYS A 464 -1.33 29.51 -13.75
CA CYS A 464 -2.62 28.81 -13.77
C CYS A 464 -3.57 29.47 -14.76
N LEU A 465 -4.40 28.63 -15.41
CA LEU A 465 -5.41 29.04 -16.38
C LEU A 465 -6.79 28.47 -16.02
N ASP A 466 -7.85 29.19 -16.36
CA ASP A 466 -9.23 28.75 -16.20
C ASP A 466 -9.52 28.32 -14.75
N ALA A 467 -9.34 29.24 -13.79
CA ALA A 467 -9.60 28.99 -12.37
C ALA A 467 -10.85 29.72 -11.89
N ILE A 468 -11.68 29.04 -11.12
CA ILE A 468 -12.83 29.60 -10.39
C ILE A 468 -12.58 29.49 -8.89
N ILE A 469 -12.62 30.62 -8.17
CA ILE A 469 -12.56 30.69 -6.71
C ILE A 469 -13.88 31.21 -6.20
N ARG A 470 -14.64 30.37 -5.50
CA ARG A 470 -15.98 30.74 -5.06
C ARG A 470 -16.31 30.32 -3.63
N ASN A 471 -17.33 30.95 -3.05
CA ASN A 471 -17.88 30.65 -1.74
C ASN A 471 -16.83 30.57 -0.61
N SER A 472 -15.67 31.18 -0.83
CA SER A 472 -14.53 31.15 0.09
C SER A 472 -14.57 32.35 1.03
N ARG A 473 -13.88 32.22 2.18
CA ARG A 473 -13.94 33.26 3.22
C ARG A 473 -12.54 33.65 3.67
N ALA A 474 -12.30 34.98 3.72
CA ALA A 474 -11.17 35.54 4.42
C ALA A 474 -11.52 35.71 5.93
N TYR A 475 -10.62 35.27 6.80
CA TYR A 475 -10.74 35.47 8.25
C TYR A 475 -9.88 36.65 8.73
N GLU A 476 -10.13 37.10 9.97
CA GLU A 476 -9.35 38.17 10.61
C GLU A 476 -7.85 37.86 10.55
N GLY A 477 -7.04 38.87 10.21
CA GLY A 477 -5.59 38.73 9.98
C GLY A 477 -5.20 38.46 8.54
N THR A 478 -6.16 38.24 7.61
CA THR A 478 -5.86 38.07 6.19
C THR A 478 -5.25 39.35 5.59
N GLY A 479 -4.00 39.30 5.13
CA GLY A 479 -3.38 40.34 4.35
C GLY A 479 -3.93 40.34 2.92
N THR A 480 -3.45 39.44 2.11
CA THR A 480 -3.90 39.20 0.73
C THR A 480 -4.69 37.87 0.67
N PHE A 481 -5.86 37.88 0.02
CA PHE A 481 -6.62 36.65 -0.15
C PHE A 481 -6.11 35.84 -1.36
N LEU A 482 -5.96 36.47 -2.52
CA LEU A 482 -5.47 35.84 -3.75
C LEU A 482 -4.25 36.55 -4.30
N SER A 483 -3.19 35.81 -4.60
CA SER A 483 -2.02 36.28 -5.37
C SER A 483 -1.93 35.49 -6.68
N ILE A 484 -1.71 36.21 -7.79
CA ILE A 484 -1.63 35.67 -9.13
C ILE A 484 -0.27 36.01 -9.71
N GLY A 485 0.49 34.96 -10.07
CA GLY A 485 1.80 35.08 -10.72
C GLY A 485 1.79 34.39 -12.09
N ASN A 486 2.48 34.97 -13.07
CA ASN A 486 2.71 34.40 -14.42
C ASN A 486 1.45 33.86 -15.13
N GLY A 487 0.24 34.27 -14.72
CA GLY A 487 -1.05 33.85 -15.27
C GLY A 487 -1.76 34.96 -16.02
N GLU A 488 -2.85 34.62 -16.69
CA GLU A 488 -3.76 35.61 -17.29
C GLU A 488 -4.89 35.89 -16.29
N LEU A 489 -4.92 37.07 -15.67
CA LEU A 489 -5.98 37.48 -14.75
C LEU A 489 -7.38 37.25 -15.35
N LYS A 490 -7.51 37.39 -16.67
CA LYS A 490 -8.78 37.21 -17.38
C LYS A 490 -9.34 35.78 -17.32
N SER A 491 -8.51 34.80 -17.01
CA SER A 491 -8.92 33.40 -16.91
C SER A 491 -9.24 32.97 -15.47
N ILE A 492 -9.21 33.91 -14.50
CA ILE A 492 -9.45 33.61 -13.09
C ILE A 492 -10.70 34.36 -12.61
N ALA A 493 -11.76 33.63 -12.27
CA ALA A 493 -13.00 34.16 -11.76
C ALA A 493 -13.07 34.07 -10.22
N MET A 494 -13.60 35.11 -9.58
CA MET A 494 -13.88 35.14 -8.13
C MET A 494 -15.37 35.41 -7.93
N GLU A 495 -16.12 34.46 -7.36
CA GLU A 495 -17.58 34.53 -7.25
C GLU A 495 -18.06 34.21 -5.83
N GLY A 496 -18.99 35.03 -5.29
CA GLY A 496 -19.64 34.73 -4.02
C GLY A 496 -18.73 34.66 -2.79
N ASN A 497 -17.49 35.17 -2.86
CA ASN A 497 -16.52 35.11 -1.77
C ASN A 497 -16.80 36.19 -0.71
N VAL A 498 -16.60 35.88 0.57
CA VAL A 498 -16.75 36.83 1.71
C VAL A 498 -15.36 37.30 2.14
N LEU A 499 -14.90 38.44 1.59
CA LEU A 499 -13.54 38.94 1.73
C LEU A 499 -13.40 40.18 2.64
N GLY A 500 -14.41 40.52 3.43
CA GLY A 500 -14.39 41.72 4.26
C GLY A 500 -13.27 41.80 5.30
N HIS A 501 -12.63 40.71 5.64
CA HIS A 501 -11.46 40.66 6.52
C HIS A 501 -10.11 40.66 5.79
N ALA A 502 -10.09 40.62 4.48
CA ALA A 502 -8.86 40.74 3.71
C ALA A 502 -8.49 42.23 3.51
N LYS A 503 -7.22 42.59 3.70
CA LYS A 503 -6.73 43.94 3.36
C LYS A 503 -6.75 44.14 1.85
N GLN A 504 -6.46 43.09 1.09
CA GLN A 504 -6.51 43.05 -0.37
C GLN A 504 -7.20 41.77 -0.85
N ALA A 505 -8.20 41.92 -1.72
CA ALA A 505 -8.92 40.77 -2.30
C ALA A 505 -8.04 39.98 -3.27
N SER A 506 -7.26 40.68 -4.12
CA SER A 506 -6.30 40.07 -5.06
C SER A 506 -5.17 41.00 -5.40
N ILE A 507 -4.01 40.42 -5.74
CA ILE A 507 -2.83 41.11 -6.25
C ILE A 507 -2.24 40.32 -7.44
N GLU A 508 -1.60 41.06 -8.37
CA GLU A 508 -0.72 40.45 -9.39
C GLU A 508 0.74 40.59 -8.95
N GLU A 509 1.50 39.49 -9.03
CA GLU A 509 2.91 39.48 -8.67
C GLU A 509 3.80 39.46 -9.91
N THR A 510 4.93 40.17 -9.83
CA THR A 510 5.91 40.23 -10.90
C THR A 510 6.87 39.03 -10.89
N LYS A 511 7.44 38.66 -12.06
CA LYS A 511 8.30 37.46 -12.25
C LYS A 511 9.48 37.32 -11.27
N GLU A 512 9.95 38.37 -10.65
CA GLU A 512 11.14 38.33 -9.78
C GLU A 512 10.86 37.69 -8.40
N PHE A 513 9.62 37.74 -7.92
CA PHE A 513 9.26 37.21 -6.61
C PHE A 513 9.33 35.68 -6.55
N TRP A 514 9.14 34.98 -7.67
CA TRP A 514 9.08 33.52 -7.75
C TRP A 514 10.44 32.81 -7.71
N LYS A 515 11.55 33.51 -8.02
CA LYS A 515 12.89 32.90 -7.97
C LYS A 515 13.37 32.53 -6.58
N ASN A 516 12.79 33.15 -5.53
CA ASN A 516 13.19 32.96 -4.13
C ASN A 516 12.28 31.99 -3.35
N SER A 517 11.19 31.48 -3.96
CA SER A 517 10.17 30.65 -3.30
C SER A 517 10.15 29.19 -3.75
N GLU A 518 11.22 28.68 -4.37
CA GLU A 518 11.32 27.25 -4.69
C GLU A 518 11.23 26.42 -3.40
N PRO A 519 10.36 25.39 -3.36
CA PRO A 519 10.30 24.50 -2.20
C PRO A 519 11.66 23.81 -2.04
N ALA A 520 12.16 23.76 -0.81
CA ALA A 520 13.27 22.89 -0.49
C ALA A 520 12.95 21.47 -1.00
N THR A 521 13.79 20.96 -1.89
CA THR A 521 13.71 19.59 -2.40
C THR A 521 13.65 18.61 -1.22
N GLU A 522 12.82 17.59 -1.30
CA GLU A 522 12.75 16.51 -0.32
C GLU A 522 14.15 15.85 -0.18
N GLY A 523 14.78 16.07 0.93
CA GLY A 523 16.06 15.48 1.26
C GLY A 523 16.49 15.96 2.64
N GLU A 524 15.71 15.57 3.68
CA GLU A 524 16.15 15.43 5.07
C GLU A 524 15.02 14.85 5.92
#